data_f509536c3f2ed9b3ec0771fe27261084
#
_entry.id   f509536c3f2ed9b3ec0771fe27261084
#
_cell.length_a   1.000
_cell.length_b   1.000
_cell.length_c   1.000
_cell.angle_alpha   90.00
_cell.angle_beta   90.00
_cell.angle_gamma   90.00
#
_symmetry.space_group_name_H-M   'P 1'
#
loop_
_entity.id
_entity.type
_entity.pdbx_description
1 polymer ?
#
loop_
_entity_poly.entity_id
_entity_poly.type
_entity_poly.pdbx_seq_one_letter_code
_entity_poly.pdbx_strand_id
1 'polypeptide(L)'
;MAKETQGNLSRRRFIQASGMAMASMPFLSLASQRPENGQAKNSGDSSFEFSFLTDIHLKPEMNAPLGFQMAIDKVNALNPDFVITGGDLVYDVMRGDYARSEMLFDLYQKMSRGFQMPVYNCIGNHDLFAIYEESPEGADHPDYKYGMWERYFGKTYYSFDHKGWHFIVLNSLDVTEEKGYKGIFQADQLDWLAEDLKNTDPSTPIIVTTHIPMLSTHWQLKGQNGAVGVENSAEVIRMLENHNLKLILQGHIHWKEYGMVNDRFDFITGGSIAGNGWKGRRHNTKEGFVQVKIQGESFSWEYIDHGWEAERLKLEL
;
A
#
# COMPACT_ATOMS: atom_id res chain seq x y z
N MET A 1 53.80 -32.54 -23.60
CA MET A 1 52.34 -32.50 -23.64
C MET A 1 51.81 -32.88 -22.26
N ALA A 2 51.53 -31.91 -21.42
CA ALA A 2 50.96 -32.11 -20.09
C ALA A 2 49.46 -31.70 -20.14
N LYS A 3 48.60 -32.64 -19.74
CA LYS A 3 47.16 -32.38 -19.60
C LYS A 3 46.90 -31.88 -18.19
N GLU A 4 46.40 -30.66 -18.08
CA GLU A 4 45.78 -30.13 -16.88
C GLU A 4 44.41 -30.79 -16.65
N THR A 5 44.23 -31.41 -15.51
CA THR A 5 42.93 -31.87 -15.02
C THR A 5 42.32 -30.83 -14.10
N GLN A 6 41.27 -30.18 -14.54
CA GLN A 6 40.43 -29.34 -13.70
C GLN A 6 39.62 -30.22 -12.73
N GLY A 7 39.85 -30.06 -11.45
CA GLY A 7 39.10 -30.73 -10.38
C GLY A 7 37.78 -30.02 -10.09
N ASN A 8 36.66 -30.69 -10.38
CA ASN A 8 35.33 -30.28 -9.98
C ASN A 8 35.16 -30.40 -8.46
N LEU A 9 35.03 -29.28 -7.76
CA LEU A 9 34.63 -29.24 -6.36
C LEU A 9 33.13 -29.51 -6.23
N SER A 10 32.84 -30.67 -5.64
CA SER A 10 31.46 -31.13 -5.40
C SER A 10 30.74 -30.27 -4.38
N ARG A 11 29.46 -29.92 -4.68
CA ARG A 11 28.52 -29.17 -3.82
C ARG A 11 28.39 -29.72 -2.38
N ARG A 12 28.77 -30.94 -2.14
CA ARG A 12 28.73 -31.59 -0.80
C ARG A 12 29.81 -31.10 0.18
N ARG A 13 30.91 -30.53 -0.28
CA ARG A 13 31.98 -30.01 0.61
C ARG A 13 31.73 -28.59 1.09
N PHE A 14 30.83 -27.85 0.45
CA PHE A 14 30.45 -26.51 0.89
C PHE A 14 29.52 -26.54 2.12
N ILE A 15 28.75 -27.59 2.31
CA ILE A 15 27.78 -27.75 3.40
C ILE A 15 28.42 -28.25 4.71
N GLN A 16 29.60 -28.85 4.66
CA GLN A 16 30.26 -29.40 5.87
C GLN A 16 31.15 -28.40 6.62
N ALA A 17 31.40 -27.19 6.09
CA ALA A 17 32.23 -26.19 6.74
C ALA A 17 31.44 -25.14 7.52
N SER A 18 30.08 -25.20 7.57
CA SER A 18 29.21 -24.23 8.20
C SER A 18 28.51 -24.70 9.47
N GLY A 19 29.00 -25.76 10.09
CA GLY A 19 28.44 -26.29 11.32
C GLY A 19 29.26 -25.92 12.53
N MET A 20 29.03 -24.73 13.11
CA MET A 20 29.15 -24.41 14.54
C MET A 20 29.05 -22.90 14.75
N ALA A 21 27.91 -22.47 15.19
CA ALA A 21 27.60 -21.41 16.16
C ALA A 21 26.19 -20.89 15.90
N MET A 22 25.17 -21.55 16.41
CA MET A 22 23.89 -20.91 16.63
C MET A 22 23.99 -20.12 17.93
N ALA A 23 24.45 -18.87 17.82
CA ALA A 23 24.10 -17.84 18.77
C ALA A 23 22.94 -17.05 18.12
N SER A 24 21.85 -16.91 18.87
CA SER A 24 20.66 -16.13 18.50
C SER A 24 21.04 -14.71 18.12
N MET A 25 21.16 -14.44 16.83
CA MET A 25 21.21 -13.07 16.33
C MET A 25 19.77 -12.62 15.98
N PRO A 26 19.36 -11.42 16.41
CA PRO A 26 18.13 -10.84 15.95
C PRO A 26 18.27 -10.61 14.43
N PHE A 27 17.22 -10.91 13.68
CA PHE A 27 17.10 -10.58 12.27
C PHE A 27 17.34 -9.09 12.08
N LEU A 28 18.51 -8.70 11.60
CA LEU A 28 18.73 -7.35 11.09
C LEU A 28 17.90 -7.20 9.81
N SER A 29 16.91 -6.30 9.85
CA SER A 29 16.25 -5.78 8.66
C SER A 29 17.32 -5.23 7.72
N LEU A 30 17.25 -5.58 6.45
CA LEU A 30 18.05 -4.91 5.40
C LEU A 30 17.55 -3.46 5.28
N ALA A 31 18.09 -2.57 6.12
CA ALA A 31 17.99 -1.15 5.90
C ALA A 31 18.86 -0.82 4.69
N SER A 32 18.28 -0.24 3.65
CA SER A 32 19.04 0.30 2.54
C SER A 32 19.82 1.52 3.03
N GLN A 33 21.09 1.34 3.38
CA GLN A 33 21.98 2.47 3.65
C GLN A 33 22.44 3.03 2.30
N ARG A 34 21.93 4.22 1.95
CA ARG A 34 22.48 5.01 0.85
C ARG A 34 23.83 5.60 1.26
N PRO A 35 24.86 5.62 0.38
CA PRO A 35 26.08 6.37 0.67
C PRO A 35 25.75 7.86 0.73
N GLU A 36 26.09 8.50 1.84
CA GLU A 36 25.98 9.95 2.05
C GLU A 36 26.98 10.68 1.14
N ASN A 37 26.50 11.39 0.13
CA ASN A 37 27.25 12.44 -0.54
C ASN A 37 26.36 13.68 -0.68
N GLY A 38 26.54 14.62 0.23
CA GLY A 38 25.93 15.95 0.17
C GLY A 38 25.79 16.56 1.56
N GLN A 39 26.42 17.70 1.78
CA GLN A 39 26.31 18.44 3.04
C GLN A 39 24.84 18.82 3.30
N ALA A 40 24.20 18.15 4.26
CA ALA A 40 22.87 18.46 4.73
C ALA A 40 22.84 19.82 5.41
N LYS A 41 22.02 20.74 4.91
CA LYS A 41 21.49 21.84 5.70
C LYS A 41 20.63 21.21 6.82
N ASN A 42 20.82 21.68 8.07
CA ASN A 42 20.13 21.22 9.26
C ASN A 42 18.63 20.93 9.03
N SER A 43 18.29 19.72 8.60
CA SER A 43 16.99 19.14 8.80
C SER A 43 16.97 18.67 10.24
N GLY A 44 16.22 19.34 11.09
CA GLY A 44 16.04 18.97 12.49
C GLY A 44 15.73 17.48 12.60
N ASP A 45 16.08 16.89 13.72
CA ASP A 45 15.97 15.47 14.07
C ASP A 45 14.52 14.93 13.84
N SER A 46 14.13 14.78 12.55
CA SER A 46 12.82 14.31 12.14
C SER A 46 12.76 12.81 12.36
N SER A 47 12.29 12.41 13.54
CA SER A 47 12.03 11.01 13.84
C SER A 47 10.53 10.82 14.06
N PHE A 48 9.93 9.91 13.31
CA PHE A 48 8.52 9.54 13.47
C PHE A 48 8.23 8.19 12.82
N GLU A 49 7.09 7.63 13.16
CA GLU A 49 6.62 6.37 12.59
C GLU A 49 5.19 6.52 12.07
N PHE A 50 4.85 5.77 11.04
CA PHE A 50 3.48 5.66 10.57
C PHE A 50 3.17 4.24 10.09
N SER A 51 1.90 3.86 10.16
CA SER A 51 1.41 2.58 9.67
C SER A 51 0.69 2.75 8.34
N PHE A 52 0.99 1.87 7.36
CA PHE A 52 0.31 1.81 6.07
C PHE A 52 -0.53 0.54 6.01
N LEU A 53 -1.86 0.71 6.00
CA LEU A 53 -2.86 -0.34 5.96
C LEU A 53 -3.59 -0.31 4.61
N THR A 54 -3.71 -1.43 3.92
CA THR A 54 -4.39 -1.48 2.61
C THR A 54 -5.30 -2.69 2.51
N ASP A 55 -6.26 -2.62 1.58
CA ASP A 55 -7.13 -3.76 1.25
C ASP A 55 -7.85 -4.33 2.48
N ILE A 56 -8.55 -3.45 3.20
CA ILE A 56 -9.26 -3.78 4.44
C ILE A 56 -10.52 -4.59 4.13
N HIS A 57 -11.21 -4.26 3.02
CA HIS A 57 -12.43 -4.95 2.59
C HIS A 57 -13.41 -5.22 3.73
N LEU A 58 -13.68 -4.17 4.52
CA LEU A 58 -14.55 -4.29 5.69
C LEU A 58 -15.99 -4.60 5.28
N LYS A 59 -16.57 -5.57 5.96
CA LYS A 59 -17.96 -6.01 5.82
C LYS A 59 -18.43 -6.66 7.13
N PRO A 60 -19.75 -6.78 7.38
CA PRO A 60 -20.25 -7.44 8.59
C PRO A 60 -19.93 -8.93 8.66
N GLU A 61 -19.79 -9.58 7.49
CA GLU A 61 -19.60 -11.02 7.36
C GLU A 61 -18.15 -11.44 7.61
N MET A 62 -17.89 -12.73 7.67
CA MET A 62 -16.56 -13.36 7.76
C MET A 62 -15.74 -12.95 9.00
N ASN A 63 -16.41 -12.50 10.07
CA ASN A 63 -15.76 -11.91 11.24
C ASN A 63 -14.81 -10.74 10.90
N ALA A 64 -15.02 -10.09 9.76
CA ALA A 64 -14.18 -8.97 9.31
C ALA A 64 -14.08 -7.83 10.34
N PRO A 65 -15.17 -7.45 11.07
CA PRO A 65 -15.05 -6.46 12.13
C PRO A 65 -14.10 -6.87 13.25
N LEU A 66 -14.09 -8.16 13.63
CA LEU A 66 -13.16 -8.67 14.63
C LEU A 66 -11.72 -8.58 14.12
N GLY A 67 -11.46 -9.03 12.90
CA GLY A 67 -10.13 -8.98 12.30
C GLY A 67 -9.62 -7.54 12.13
N PHE A 68 -10.49 -6.62 11.71
CA PHE A 68 -10.11 -5.21 11.60
C PHE A 68 -9.86 -4.58 12.98
N GLN A 69 -10.64 -4.96 14.01
CA GLN A 69 -10.35 -4.52 15.37
C GLN A 69 -8.98 -5.00 15.86
N MET A 70 -8.58 -6.25 15.56
CA MET A 70 -7.25 -6.76 15.87
C MET A 70 -6.14 -5.94 15.21
N ALA A 71 -6.34 -5.52 13.94
CA ALA A 71 -5.40 -4.63 13.25
C ALA A 71 -5.32 -3.26 13.92
N ILE A 72 -6.46 -2.65 14.29
CA ILE A 72 -6.54 -1.39 15.02
C ILE A 72 -5.77 -1.49 16.36
N ASP A 73 -6.04 -2.54 17.14
CA ASP A 73 -5.40 -2.76 18.44
C ASP A 73 -3.88 -2.92 18.29
N LYS A 74 -3.45 -3.63 17.22
CA LYS A 74 -2.03 -3.81 16.92
C LYS A 74 -1.35 -2.50 16.55
N VAL A 75 -2.00 -1.67 15.72
CA VAL A 75 -1.50 -0.33 15.35
C VAL A 75 -1.44 0.58 16.60
N ASN A 76 -2.50 0.61 17.40
CA ASN A 76 -2.53 1.40 18.63
C ASN A 76 -1.41 1.00 19.61
N ALA A 77 -1.09 -0.30 19.71
CA ALA A 77 0.01 -0.79 20.53
C ALA A 77 1.41 -0.36 20.02
N LEU A 78 1.56 -0.13 18.71
CA LEU A 78 2.78 0.43 18.10
C LEU A 78 2.88 1.94 18.28
N ASN A 79 1.74 2.62 18.48
CA ASN A 79 1.62 4.05 18.72
C ASN A 79 2.32 4.93 17.65
N PRO A 80 2.04 4.73 16.34
CA PRO A 80 2.61 5.58 15.30
C PRO A 80 2.05 7.00 15.37
N ASP A 81 2.71 7.96 14.70
CA ASP A 81 2.24 9.34 14.63
C ASP A 81 0.90 9.44 13.85
N PHE A 82 0.70 8.60 12.83
CA PHE A 82 -0.53 8.53 12.03
C PHE A 82 -0.64 7.20 11.28
N VAL A 83 -1.79 7.00 10.68
CA VAL A 83 -2.09 5.90 9.76
C VAL A 83 -2.34 6.46 8.37
N ILE A 84 -1.82 5.81 7.33
CA ILE A 84 -2.26 6.00 5.95
C ILE A 84 -2.94 4.72 5.48
N THR A 85 -4.12 4.83 4.88
CA THR A 85 -4.73 3.67 4.22
C THR A 85 -4.41 3.66 2.72
N GLY A 86 -4.28 2.48 2.15
CA GLY A 86 -3.92 2.26 0.74
C GLY A 86 -5.10 1.89 -0.15
N GLY A 87 -6.34 2.21 0.26
CA GLY A 87 -7.56 1.92 -0.51
C GLY A 87 -8.23 0.59 -0.17
N ASP A 88 -9.36 0.34 -0.82
CA ASP A 88 -10.24 -0.81 -0.58
C ASP A 88 -10.64 -0.92 0.90
N LEU A 89 -11.18 0.19 1.42
CA LEU A 89 -11.61 0.29 2.82
C LEU A 89 -12.80 -0.62 3.11
N VAL A 90 -13.74 -0.67 2.18
CA VAL A 90 -14.98 -1.44 2.29
C VAL A 90 -15.08 -2.52 1.22
N TYR A 91 -15.97 -3.49 1.45
CA TYR A 91 -16.13 -4.60 0.53
C TYR A 91 -17.17 -4.31 -0.55
N ASP A 92 -16.69 -4.17 -1.80
CA ASP A 92 -17.46 -4.28 -3.02
C ASP A 92 -18.72 -3.38 -3.15
N VAL A 93 -18.57 -2.07 -2.90
CA VAL A 93 -19.64 -1.11 -3.22
C VAL A 93 -19.76 -0.88 -4.73
N MET A 94 -18.84 -1.41 -5.53
CA MET A 94 -18.87 -1.36 -6.99
C MET A 94 -20.13 -2.02 -7.55
N ARG A 95 -20.65 -3.06 -6.88
CA ARG A 95 -21.83 -3.86 -7.28
C ARG A 95 -22.99 -3.72 -6.31
N GLY A 96 -22.76 -3.07 -5.17
CA GLY A 96 -23.72 -2.94 -4.11
C GLY A 96 -24.91 -2.04 -4.46
N ASP A 97 -26.04 -2.25 -3.81
CA ASP A 97 -27.10 -1.27 -3.71
C ASP A 97 -26.69 -0.13 -2.77
N TYR A 98 -27.44 0.98 -2.82
CA TYR A 98 -27.15 2.16 -2.03
C TYR A 98 -27.13 1.87 -0.52
N ALA A 99 -28.16 1.20 0.00
CA ALA A 99 -28.30 0.95 1.44
C ALA A 99 -27.17 0.06 1.99
N ARG A 100 -26.77 -0.95 1.22
CA ARG A 100 -25.65 -1.82 1.57
C ARG A 100 -24.35 -1.04 1.56
N SER A 101 -24.13 -0.24 0.53
CA SER A 101 -22.91 0.54 0.35
C SER A 101 -22.73 1.58 1.45
N GLU A 102 -23.81 2.32 1.78
CA GLU A 102 -23.83 3.28 2.89
C GLU A 102 -23.53 2.60 4.22
N MET A 103 -24.16 1.46 4.50
CA MET A 103 -23.92 0.67 5.72
C MET A 103 -22.45 0.23 5.83
N LEU A 104 -21.78 -0.11 4.73
CA LEU A 104 -20.36 -0.49 4.74
C LEU A 104 -19.46 0.70 5.07
N PHE A 105 -19.69 1.88 4.48
CA PHE A 105 -18.95 3.10 4.81
C PHE A 105 -19.21 3.55 6.25
N ASP A 106 -20.44 3.48 6.74
CA ASP A 106 -20.77 3.75 8.14
C ASP A 106 -20.02 2.82 9.09
N LEU A 107 -19.95 1.52 8.76
CA LEU A 107 -19.22 0.54 9.53
C LEU A 107 -17.73 0.89 9.58
N TYR A 108 -17.13 1.21 8.43
CA TYR A 108 -15.72 1.62 8.39
C TYR A 108 -15.50 2.89 9.20
N GLN A 109 -16.31 3.94 9.00
CA GLN A 109 -16.19 5.19 9.72
C GLN A 109 -16.34 5.01 11.25
N LYS A 110 -17.25 4.11 11.67
CA LYS A 110 -17.43 3.78 13.08
C LYS A 110 -16.19 3.08 13.65
N MET A 111 -15.66 2.08 12.95
CA MET A 111 -14.54 1.29 13.45
C MET A 111 -13.22 2.04 13.40
N SER A 112 -12.98 2.84 12.36
CA SER A 112 -11.74 3.62 12.21
C SER A 112 -11.55 4.67 13.32
N ARG A 113 -12.64 5.08 14.02
CA ARG A 113 -12.53 5.90 15.25
C ARG A 113 -11.82 5.19 16.40
N GLY A 114 -11.59 3.89 16.29
CA GLY A 114 -10.79 3.11 17.22
C GLY A 114 -9.28 3.36 17.14
N PHE A 115 -8.79 3.96 16.06
CA PHE A 115 -7.40 4.42 15.98
C PHE A 115 -7.17 5.62 16.92
N GLN A 116 -6.06 5.62 17.64
CA GLN A 116 -5.69 6.67 18.59
C GLN A 116 -4.89 7.82 17.98
N MET A 117 -4.68 7.77 16.68
CA MET A 117 -3.92 8.75 15.90
C MET A 117 -4.71 9.15 14.64
N PRO A 118 -4.33 10.23 13.94
CA PRO A 118 -4.94 10.62 12.67
C PRO A 118 -4.89 9.49 11.62
N VAL A 119 -5.93 9.39 10.80
CA VAL A 119 -6.02 8.44 9.66
C VAL A 119 -6.19 9.24 8.38
N TYR A 120 -5.32 9.01 7.41
CA TYR A 120 -5.34 9.58 6.07
C TYR A 120 -5.77 8.50 5.08
N ASN A 121 -6.93 8.67 4.46
CA ASN A 121 -7.52 7.64 3.61
C ASN A 121 -7.17 7.84 2.13
N CYS A 122 -6.72 6.77 1.46
CA CYS A 122 -6.63 6.64 0.02
C CYS A 122 -7.83 5.83 -0.49
N ILE A 123 -8.35 6.17 -1.66
CA ILE A 123 -9.45 5.45 -2.30
C ILE A 123 -8.94 4.23 -3.06
N GLY A 124 -9.67 3.09 -2.98
CA GLY A 124 -9.46 1.89 -3.77
C GLY A 124 -10.61 1.61 -4.74
N ASN A 125 -10.45 0.58 -5.59
CA ASN A 125 -11.48 0.27 -6.58
C ASN A 125 -12.77 -0.26 -5.94
N HIS A 126 -12.68 -0.98 -4.82
CA HIS A 126 -13.86 -1.44 -4.09
C HIS A 126 -14.63 -0.32 -3.39
N ASP A 127 -14.06 0.88 -3.31
CA ASP A 127 -14.67 2.07 -2.73
C ASP A 127 -15.43 2.92 -3.78
N LEU A 128 -15.41 2.54 -5.07
CA LEU A 128 -16.13 3.21 -6.17
C LEU A 128 -17.58 2.73 -6.21
N PHE A 129 -18.53 3.62 -5.91
CA PHE A 129 -19.93 3.24 -5.82
C PHE A 129 -20.57 3.00 -7.20
N ALA A 130 -21.27 1.85 -7.33
CA ALA A 130 -22.19 1.51 -8.42
C ALA A 130 -21.61 1.51 -9.84
N ILE A 131 -20.31 1.23 -10.01
CA ILE A 131 -19.64 1.30 -11.31
C ILE A 131 -19.84 0.06 -12.18
N TYR A 132 -20.37 -1.05 -11.63
CA TYR A 132 -20.66 -2.29 -12.38
C TYR A 132 -22.13 -2.44 -12.71
N GLU A 133 -22.44 -3.26 -13.74
CA GLU A 133 -23.81 -3.52 -14.18
C GLU A 133 -24.68 -4.24 -13.14
N GLU A 134 -24.06 -4.96 -12.23
CA GLU A 134 -24.76 -5.66 -11.16
C GLU A 134 -25.34 -4.73 -10.08
N SER A 135 -24.86 -3.48 -10.02
CA SER A 135 -25.47 -2.49 -9.12
C SER A 135 -26.85 -2.09 -9.65
N PRO A 136 -27.88 -2.03 -8.79
CA PRO A 136 -29.19 -1.49 -9.18
C PRO A 136 -29.16 0.03 -9.43
N GLU A 137 -28.09 0.71 -8.98
CA GLU A 137 -27.91 2.15 -9.13
C GLU A 137 -27.18 2.46 -10.45
N GLY A 138 -27.43 3.62 -11.01
CA GLY A 138 -26.85 4.06 -12.29
C GLY A 138 -25.92 5.24 -12.15
N ALA A 139 -25.34 5.65 -13.28
CA ALA A 139 -24.44 6.79 -13.37
C ALA A 139 -25.11 8.15 -13.10
N ASP A 140 -26.44 8.20 -13.06
CA ASP A 140 -27.28 9.34 -12.69
C ASP A 140 -27.44 9.48 -11.16
N HIS A 141 -27.02 8.49 -10.38
CA HIS A 141 -27.05 8.59 -8.92
C HIS A 141 -26.01 9.62 -8.42
N PRO A 142 -26.37 10.55 -7.51
CA PRO A 142 -25.46 11.60 -7.04
C PRO A 142 -24.17 11.06 -6.38
N ASP A 143 -24.25 9.88 -5.75
CA ASP A 143 -23.12 9.21 -5.12
C ASP A 143 -22.32 8.29 -6.08
N TYR A 144 -22.68 8.23 -7.37
CA TYR A 144 -22.01 7.38 -8.36
C TYR A 144 -20.50 7.63 -8.42
N LYS A 145 -19.72 6.56 -8.63
CA LYS A 145 -18.26 6.61 -8.76
C LYS A 145 -17.60 7.13 -7.47
N TYR A 146 -17.17 8.38 -7.45
CA TYR A 146 -16.50 8.98 -6.29
C TYR A 146 -17.46 9.65 -5.30
N GLY A 147 -18.72 9.91 -5.67
CA GLY A 147 -19.64 10.73 -4.90
C GLY A 147 -19.87 10.20 -3.47
N MET A 148 -20.04 8.88 -3.32
CA MET A 148 -20.18 8.29 -1.98
C MET A 148 -18.90 8.48 -1.14
N TRP A 149 -17.73 8.23 -1.72
CA TRP A 149 -16.44 8.50 -1.06
C TRP A 149 -16.31 9.97 -0.63
N GLU A 150 -16.59 10.91 -1.55
CA GLU A 150 -16.44 12.35 -1.29
C GLU A 150 -17.36 12.82 -0.16
N ARG A 151 -18.53 12.23 -0.04
CA ARG A 151 -19.48 12.52 1.06
C ARG A 151 -18.93 12.05 2.42
N TYR A 152 -18.19 10.95 2.47
CA TYR A 152 -17.62 10.39 3.71
C TYR A 152 -16.26 10.99 4.07
N PHE A 153 -15.37 11.18 3.09
CA PHE A 153 -13.96 11.49 3.30
C PHE A 153 -13.46 12.75 2.59
N GLY A 154 -14.27 13.36 1.74
CA GLY A 154 -13.86 14.52 0.94
C GLY A 154 -13.07 14.11 -0.30
N LYS A 155 -12.09 14.93 -0.68
CA LYS A 155 -11.32 14.75 -1.93
C LYS A 155 -10.70 13.36 -2.04
N THR A 156 -10.65 12.83 -3.27
CA THR A 156 -10.03 11.53 -3.58
C THR A 156 -8.51 11.61 -3.70
N TYR A 157 -7.94 12.82 -3.83
CA TYR A 157 -6.50 13.09 -3.83
C TYR A 157 -6.19 14.37 -3.07
N TYR A 158 -5.07 14.41 -2.37
CA TYR A 158 -4.63 15.51 -1.52
C TYR A 158 -3.19 15.32 -1.08
N SER A 159 -2.61 16.34 -0.44
CA SER A 159 -1.31 16.27 0.23
C SER A 159 -1.39 16.79 1.66
N PHE A 160 -0.41 16.43 2.48
CA PHE A 160 -0.21 16.94 3.82
C PHE A 160 1.26 16.87 4.22
N ASP A 161 1.66 17.71 5.17
CA ASP A 161 3.02 17.74 5.70
C ASP A 161 3.08 17.15 7.11
N HIS A 162 4.15 16.44 7.41
CA HIS A 162 4.42 15.95 8.75
C HIS A 162 5.93 15.96 9.05
N LYS A 163 6.34 16.71 10.08
CA LYS A 163 7.73 16.79 10.55
C LYS A 163 8.78 16.96 9.43
N GLY A 164 8.48 17.84 8.46
CA GLY A 164 9.38 18.17 7.35
C GLY A 164 9.36 17.19 6.17
N TRP A 165 8.46 16.22 6.17
CA TRP A 165 8.15 15.35 5.04
C TRP A 165 6.85 15.76 4.39
N HIS A 166 6.76 15.62 3.07
CA HIS A 166 5.57 15.86 2.27
C HIS A 166 4.94 14.54 1.84
N PHE A 167 3.65 14.38 2.11
CA PHE A 167 2.89 13.17 1.80
C PHE A 167 1.84 13.49 0.75
N ILE A 168 1.80 12.72 -0.31
CA ILE A 168 0.87 12.89 -1.44
C ILE A 168 0.02 11.62 -1.54
N VAL A 169 -1.29 11.78 -1.45
CA VAL A 169 -2.25 10.70 -1.66
C VAL A 169 -2.91 10.91 -3.02
N LEU A 170 -2.76 9.93 -3.92
CA LEU A 170 -3.26 9.98 -5.29
C LEU A 170 -4.40 8.99 -5.51
N ASN A 171 -5.41 9.40 -6.24
CA ASN A 171 -6.44 8.51 -6.79
C ASN A 171 -5.95 7.92 -8.10
N SER A 172 -5.65 6.62 -8.11
CA SER A 172 -5.15 5.88 -9.27
C SER A 172 -6.23 5.21 -10.10
N LEU A 173 -7.48 5.69 -10.02
CA LEU A 173 -8.64 4.98 -10.54
C LEU A 173 -9.49 5.84 -11.47
N ASP A 174 -10.05 5.22 -12.51
CA ASP A 174 -11.18 5.74 -13.26
C ASP A 174 -12.11 4.61 -13.68
N VAL A 175 -13.34 4.97 -14.04
CA VAL A 175 -14.31 4.04 -14.62
C VAL A 175 -14.10 3.88 -16.11
N THR A 176 -14.40 2.69 -16.64
CA THR A 176 -14.41 2.42 -18.07
C THR A 176 -15.80 2.58 -18.67
N GLU A 177 -15.89 2.77 -20.00
CA GLU A 177 -17.18 2.81 -20.71
C GLU A 177 -17.93 1.47 -20.60
N GLU A 178 -17.21 0.36 -20.43
CA GLU A 178 -17.74 -1.00 -20.29
C GLU A 178 -18.16 -1.34 -18.85
N LYS A 179 -18.38 -0.31 -18.01
CA LYS A 179 -18.76 -0.47 -16.62
C LYS A 179 -17.78 -1.37 -15.82
N GLY A 180 -16.66 -0.81 -15.56
CA GLY A 180 -15.57 -1.38 -14.78
C GLY A 180 -14.65 -0.28 -14.32
N TYR A 181 -13.44 -0.61 -13.89
CA TYR A 181 -12.41 0.38 -13.55
C TYR A 181 -11.11 0.11 -14.29
N LYS A 182 -10.29 1.13 -14.38
CA LYS A 182 -8.90 1.07 -14.85
C LYS A 182 -7.98 1.85 -13.92
N GLY A 183 -6.70 1.49 -13.94
CA GLY A 183 -5.66 2.23 -13.25
C GLY A 183 -5.18 3.40 -14.10
N ILE A 184 -5.49 4.63 -13.69
CA ILE A 184 -5.06 5.86 -14.39
C ILE A 184 -5.11 7.06 -13.44
N PHE A 185 -4.19 7.98 -13.56
CA PHE A 185 -4.27 9.30 -12.94
C PHE A 185 -4.95 10.28 -13.90
N GLN A 186 -6.02 10.92 -13.45
CA GLN A 186 -6.81 11.86 -14.24
C GLN A 186 -6.05 13.15 -14.52
N ALA A 187 -6.37 13.84 -15.63
CA ALA A 187 -5.67 15.05 -16.06
C ALA A 187 -5.77 16.19 -15.04
N ASP A 188 -6.95 16.38 -14.44
CA ASP A 188 -7.17 17.39 -13.40
C ASP A 188 -6.33 17.13 -12.12
N GLN A 189 -6.15 15.85 -11.77
CA GLN A 189 -5.26 15.46 -10.68
C GLN A 189 -3.79 15.68 -11.04
N LEU A 190 -3.38 15.43 -12.28
CA LEU A 190 -2.02 15.71 -12.73
C LEU A 190 -1.71 17.23 -12.73
N ASP A 191 -2.68 18.06 -13.14
CA ASP A 191 -2.56 19.52 -13.05
C ASP A 191 -2.43 19.97 -11.59
N TRP A 192 -3.24 19.39 -10.69
CA TRP A 192 -3.13 19.65 -9.25
C TRP A 192 -1.77 19.20 -8.70
N LEU A 193 -1.30 18.01 -9.07
CA LEU A 193 0.01 17.50 -8.63
C LEU A 193 1.15 18.41 -9.09
N ALA A 194 1.08 18.93 -10.32
CA ALA A 194 2.08 19.87 -10.84
C ALA A 194 2.15 21.17 -10.01
N GLU A 195 0.99 21.70 -9.58
CA GLU A 195 0.95 22.89 -8.73
C GLU A 195 1.39 22.58 -7.29
N ASP A 196 1.04 21.43 -6.74
CA ASP A 196 1.46 20.97 -5.42
C ASP A 196 2.99 20.83 -5.35
N LEU A 197 3.59 20.17 -6.34
CA LEU A 197 5.03 20.01 -6.45
C LEU A 197 5.77 21.33 -6.67
N LYS A 198 5.21 22.24 -7.44
CA LYS A 198 5.76 23.58 -7.64
C LYS A 198 5.85 24.39 -6.34
N ASN A 199 4.92 24.16 -5.42
CA ASN A 199 4.88 24.81 -4.10
C ASN A 199 5.69 24.05 -3.04
N THR A 200 6.20 22.86 -3.36
CA THR A 200 7.03 22.03 -2.47
C THR A 200 8.50 22.26 -2.78
N ASP A 201 9.32 22.55 -1.75
CA ASP A 201 10.77 22.66 -1.93
C ASP A 201 11.32 21.35 -2.51
N PRO A 202 12.08 21.38 -3.62
CA PRO A 202 12.62 20.17 -4.26
C PRO A 202 13.46 19.26 -3.35
N SER A 203 13.99 19.80 -2.25
CA SER A 203 14.76 19.05 -1.25
C SER A 203 13.86 18.36 -0.20
N THR A 204 12.58 18.73 -0.10
CA THR A 204 11.65 18.12 0.84
C THR A 204 11.45 16.64 0.51
N PRO A 205 11.68 15.71 1.46
CA PRO A 205 11.45 14.30 1.21
C PRO A 205 9.96 14.01 1.02
N ILE A 206 9.63 13.26 -0.04
CA ILE A 206 8.25 12.98 -0.47
C ILE A 206 7.95 11.49 -0.33
N ILE A 207 6.76 11.18 0.19
CA ILE A 207 6.14 9.86 0.11
C ILE A 207 4.83 9.97 -0.67
N VAL A 208 4.65 9.11 -1.66
CA VAL A 208 3.42 9.02 -2.46
C VAL A 208 2.65 7.77 -2.04
N THR A 209 1.33 7.88 -1.90
CA THR A 209 0.43 6.76 -1.66
C THR A 209 -0.59 6.67 -2.78
N THR A 210 -0.83 5.46 -3.29
CA THR A 210 -1.85 5.16 -4.30
C THR A 210 -2.40 3.76 -4.08
N HIS A 211 -3.56 3.43 -4.65
CA HIS A 211 -4.13 2.08 -4.52
C HIS A 211 -3.63 1.15 -5.60
N ILE A 212 -3.97 1.41 -6.87
CA ILE A 212 -3.49 0.57 -7.99
C ILE A 212 -1.98 0.72 -8.11
N PRO A 213 -1.21 -0.38 -8.22
CA PRO A 213 0.23 -0.32 -8.30
C PRO A 213 0.73 0.43 -9.53
N MET A 214 1.69 1.33 -9.32
CA MET A 214 2.48 1.95 -10.38
C MET A 214 3.57 0.99 -10.88
N LEU A 215 4.03 0.09 -10.01
CA LEU A 215 5.01 -0.95 -10.30
C LEU A 215 4.62 -2.25 -9.58
N SER A 216 4.54 -3.36 -10.32
CA SER A 216 4.44 -4.71 -9.75
C SER A 216 5.23 -5.69 -10.61
N THR A 217 6.16 -6.40 -9.99
CA THR A 217 6.97 -7.43 -10.68
C THR A 217 6.18 -8.72 -10.90
N HIS A 218 5.20 -9.01 -10.06
CA HIS A 218 4.38 -10.20 -10.17
C HIS A 218 3.57 -10.25 -11.46
N TRP A 219 3.02 -9.12 -11.89
CA TRP A 219 2.24 -9.02 -13.13
C TRP A 219 3.10 -9.28 -14.37
N GLN A 220 4.33 -8.77 -14.37
CA GLN A 220 5.27 -9.03 -15.45
C GLN A 220 5.62 -10.52 -15.56
N LEU A 221 5.81 -11.18 -14.42
CA LEU A 221 6.08 -12.63 -14.38
C LEU A 221 4.91 -13.47 -14.86
N LYS A 222 3.68 -13.01 -14.70
CA LYS A 222 2.47 -13.69 -15.21
C LYS A 222 2.13 -13.37 -16.67
N GLY A 223 2.88 -12.49 -17.33
CA GLY A 223 2.62 -12.08 -18.69
C GLY A 223 1.33 -11.27 -18.86
N GLN A 224 0.82 -10.70 -17.78
CA GLN A 224 -0.36 -9.84 -17.80
C GLN A 224 0.09 -8.40 -17.99
N ASN A 225 -0.17 -7.84 -19.14
CA ASN A 225 0.12 -6.44 -19.45
C ASN A 225 -1.10 -5.56 -19.13
N GLY A 226 -0.89 -4.52 -18.35
CA GLY A 226 -1.74 -3.33 -18.32
C GLY A 226 -3.02 -3.36 -17.49
N ALA A 227 -3.70 -4.47 -17.31
CA ALA A 227 -5.01 -4.47 -16.61
C ALA A 227 -4.93 -4.28 -15.08
N VAL A 228 -3.75 -4.16 -14.51
CA VAL A 228 -3.54 -4.24 -13.07
C VAL A 228 -2.56 -3.20 -12.54
N GLY A 229 -1.96 -2.43 -13.40
CA GLY A 229 -1.12 -1.28 -13.09
C GLY A 229 -1.77 0.02 -13.58
N VAL A 230 -1.22 1.13 -13.13
CA VAL A 230 -1.62 2.45 -13.61
C VAL A 230 -1.02 2.69 -14.99
N GLU A 231 -1.88 3.02 -15.99
CA GLU A 231 -1.48 3.19 -17.40
C GLU A 231 -0.45 4.31 -17.60
N ASN A 232 -0.59 5.42 -16.88
CA ASN A 232 0.27 6.59 -17.00
C ASN A 232 1.24 6.78 -15.81
N SER A 233 1.64 5.70 -15.15
CA SER A 233 2.63 5.73 -14.04
C SER A 233 3.91 6.49 -14.39
N ALA A 234 4.42 6.30 -15.61
CA ALA A 234 5.63 6.97 -16.07
C ALA A 234 5.50 8.50 -16.13
N GLU A 235 4.30 9.03 -16.29
CA GLU A 235 4.06 10.48 -16.27
C GLU A 235 4.25 11.03 -14.86
N VAL A 236 3.64 10.42 -13.85
CA VAL A 236 3.80 10.82 -12.45
C VAL A 236 5.25 10.68 -11.99
N ILE A 237 5.94 9.60 -12.39
CA ILE A 237 7.38 9.44 -12.07
C ILE A 237 8.20 10.58 -12.65
N ARG A 238 7.95 10.99 -13.92
CA ARG A 238 8.65 12.14 -14.53
C ARG A 238 8.38 13.46 -13.78
N MET A 239 7.15 13.69 -13.31
CA MET A 239 6.82 14.88 -12.51
C MET A 239 7.62 14.91 -11.21
N LEU A 240 7.87 13.76 -10.60
CA LEU A 240 8.61 13.62 -9.34
C LEU A 240 10.15 13.54 -9.52
N GLU A 241 10.65 13.44 -10.75
CA GLU A 241 12.09 13.23 -11.04
C GLU A 241 13.00 14.29 -10.44
N ASN A 242 12.57 15.54 -10.37
CA ASN A 242 13.34 16.67 -9.85
C ASN A 242 13.06 16.96 -8.37
N HIS A 243 12.28 16.13 -7.70
CA HIS A 243 11.94 16.21 -6.29
C HIS A 243 12.59 15.08 -5.50
N ASN A 244 12.61 15.21 -4.19
CA ASN A 244 13.22 14.25 -3.27
C ASN A 244 12.24 13.10 -2.93
N LEU A 245 11.71 12.41 -3.97
CA LEU A 245 10.86 11.24 -3.78
C LEU A 245 11.65 10.12 -3.10
N LYS A 246 11.15 9.63 -1.98
CA LYS A 246 11.75 8.55 -1.18
C LYS A 246 11.03 7.22 -1.36
N LEU A 247 9.70 7.22 -1.37
CA LEU A 247 8.90 6.01 -1.28
C LEU A 247 7.54 6.17 -1.97
N ILE A 248 7.11 5.11 -2.64
CA ILE A 248 5.75 4.96 -3.15
C ILE A 248 5.10 3.77 -2.45
N LEU A 249 3.97 4.02 -1.76
CA LEU A 249 3.14 3.03 -1.10
C LEU A 249 1.94 2.69 -1.98
N GLN A 250 1.65 1.40 -2.15
CA GLN A 250 0.59 0.94 -3.04
C GLN A 250 -0.10 -0.33 -2.49
N GLY A 251 -1.32 -0.62 -2.95
CA GLY A 251 -2.17 -1.72 -2.47
C GLY A 251 -2.62 -2.68 -3.57
N HIS A 252 -3.92 -3.06 -3.54
CA HIS A 252 -4.67 -3.75 -4.57
C HIS A 252 -4.37 -5.25 -4.76
N ILE A 253 -3.13 -5.66 -4.72
CA ILE A 253 -2.74 -7.03 -5.07
C ILE A 253 -2.78 -8.02 -3.91
N HIS A 254 -3.01 -7.53 -2.69
CA HIS A 254 -3.16 -8.30 -1.45
C HIS A 254 -1.94 -9.11 -0.99
N TRP A 255 -0.79 -8.95 -1.61
CA TRP A 255 0.49 -9.50 -1.12
C TRP A 255 1.55 -8.43 -1.08
N LYS A 256 2.57 -8.64 -0.28
CA LYS A 256 3.66 -7.68 -0.17
C LYS A 256 4.65 -7.83 -1.32
N GLU A 257 4.99 -6.71 -1.94
CA GLU A 257 6.13 -6.59 -2.85
C GLU A 257 7.02 -5.42 -2.42
N TYR A 258 8.30 -5.53 -2.72
CA TYR A 258 9.24 -4.44 -2.63
C TYR A 258 10.05 -4.39 -3.92
N GLY A 259 10.18 -3.22 -4.49
CA GLY A 259 10.99 -2.97 -5.66
C GLY A 259 11.74 -1.65 -5.54
N MET A 260 12.97 -1.62 -6.06
CA MET A 260 13.76 -0.39 -6.16
C MET A 260 14.18 -0.21 -7.62
N VAL A 261 14.01 0.99 -8.13
CA VAL A 261 14.36 1.36 -9.50
C VAL A 261 15.42 2.44 -9.51
N ASN A 262 16.53 2.19 -10.21
CA ASN A 262 17.67 3.11 -10.39
C ASN A 262 18.31 3.59 -9.06
N ASP A 263 18.32 2.73 -8.02
CA ASP A 263 18.81 3.08 -6.68
C ASP A 263 18.19 4.38 -6.12
N ARG A 264 16.99 4.71 -6.56
CA ARG A 264 16.36 6.00 -6.30
C ARG A 264 14.90 5.92 -5.88
N PHE A 265 14.11 5.08 -6.53
CA PHE A 265 12.68 4.99 -6.31
C PHE A 265 12.33 3.68 -5.63
N ASP A 266 11.89 3.78 -4.39
CA ASP A 266 11.42 2.64 -3.62
C ASP A 266 9.90 2.48 -3.75
N PHE A 267 9.45 1.24 -4.00
CA PHE A 267 8.03 0.88 -4.10
C PHE A 267 7.73 -0.22 -3.09
N ILE A 268 6.76 0.01 -2.23
CA ILE A 268 6.24 -1.00 -1.32
C ILE A 268 4.77 -1.21 -1.65
N THR A 269 4.42 -2.43 -2.08
CA THR A 269 3.03 -2.87 -2.07
C THR A 269 2.75 -3.50 -0.74
N GLY A 270 1.81 -2.93 0.01
CA GLY A 270 1.37 -3.49 1.28
C GLY A 270 0.66 -4.82 1.06
N GLY A 271 0.80 -5.75 1.99
CA GLY A 271 -0.11 -6.88 2.07
C GLY A 271 -1.48 -6.41 2.54
N SER A 272 -2.50 -7.23 2.39
CA SER A 272 -3.87 -6.90 2.75
C SER A 272 -4.14 -7.12 4.23
N ILE A 273 -4.89 -6.20 4.85
CA ILE A 273 -5.48 -6.41 6.19
C ILE A 273 -6.43 -7.61 6.15
N ALA A 274 -7.19 -7.76 5.07
CA ALA A 274 -8.15 -8.85 4.89
C ALA A 274 -7.53 -10.13 4.28
N GLY A 275 -6.25 -10.12 3.90
CA GLY A 275 -5.64 -11.22 3.16
C GLY A 275 -6.41 -11.56 1.89
N ASN A 276 -6.95 -12.77 1.78
CA ASN A 276 -7.84 -13.18 0.69
C ASN A 276 -9.31 -12.89 1.04
N GLY A 277 -9.64 -11.63 1.38
CA GLY A 277 -11.00 -11.22 1.72
C GLY A 277 -11.54 -11.89 2.99
N TRP A 278 -10.72 -11.97 4.04
CA TRP A 278 -10.99 -12.55 5.35
C TRP A 278 -11.07 -14.09 5.37
N LYS A 279 -10.59 -14.74 4.29
CA LYS A 279 -10.57 -16.22 4.13
C LYS A 279 -9.19 -16.83 4.40
N GLY A 280 -8.25 -16.06 4.92
CA GLY A 280 -6.87 -16.47 5.14
C GLY A 280 -5.89 -15.76 4.20
N ARG A 281 -4.66 -16.23 4.18
CA ARG A 281 -3.55 -15.62 3.45
C ARG A 281 -3.83 -15.49 1.95
N ARG A 282 -3.34 -14.40 1.37
CA ARG A 282 -3.20 -14.27 -0.07
C ARG A 282 -1.79 -14.72 -0.48
N HIS A 283 -1.68 -15.80 -1.24
CA HIS A 283 -0.40 -16.47 -1.51
C HIS A 283 0.35 -16.78 -0.19
N ASN A 284 1.59 -16.32 -0.04
CA ASN A 284 2.38 -16.50 1.19
C ASN A 284 2.35 -15.27 2.12
N THR A 285 1.61 -14.22 1.77
CA THR A 285 1.48 -13.03 2.60
C THR A 285 0.38 -13.25 3.63
N LYS A 286 0.71 -13.12 4.90
CA LYS A 286 -0.25 -13.11 6.00
C LYS A 286 -1.01 -11.80 6.01
N GLU A 287 -2.14 -11.80 6.69
CA GLU A 287 -2.93 -10.62 7.00
C GLU A 287 -2.09 -9.66 7.87
N GLY A 288 -1.92 -8.42 7.41
CA GLY A 288 -1.03 -7.49 8.09
C GLY A 288 -0.89 -6.16 7.38
N PHE A 289 0.04 -5.35 7.85
CA PHE A 289 0.30 -3.99 7.39
C PHE A 289 1.79 -3.66 7.40
N VAL A 290 2.15 -2.54 6.80
CA VAL A 290 3.52 -2.03 6.78
C VAL A 290 3.68 -0.98 7.87
N GLN A 291 4.68 -1.13 8.73
CA GLN A 291 5.14 -0.11 9.66
C GLN A 291 6.36 0.57 9.05
N VAL A 292 6.33 1.90 8.93
CA VAL A 292 7.42 2.71 8.39
C VAL A 292 7.99 3.58 9.50
N LYS A 293 9.33 3.59 9.60
CA LYS A 293 10.09 4.41 10.54
C LYS A 293 10.93 5.41 9.77
N ILE A 294 10.81 6.67 10.10
CA ILE A 294 11.57 7.77 9.52
C ILE A 294 12.65 8.22 10.49
N GLN A 295 13.86 8.41 10.00
CA GLN A 295 14.99 8.98 10.73
C GLN A 295 15.73 9.98 9.82
N GLY A 296 15.56 11.28 10.08
CA GLY A 296 16.03 12.32 9.18
C GLY A 296 15.40 12.20 7.80
N GLU A 297 16.20 12.02 6.75
CA GLU A 297 15.73 11.77 5.37
C GLU A 297 15.71 10.30 4.96
N SER A 298 15.99 9.40 5.88
CA SER A 298 15.99 7.96 5.63
C SER A 298 14.73 7.31 6.17
N PHE A 299 14.35 6.18 5.58
CA PHE A 299 13.28 5.34 6.09
C PHE A 299 13.72 3.89 6.21
N SER A 300 13.05 3.18 7.09
CA SER A 300 13.04 1.72 7.16
C SER A 300 11.61 1.23 7.29
N TRP A 301 11.36 -0.03 7.00
CA TRP A 301 10.03 -0.58 7.09
C TRP A 301 10.05 -2.06 7.48
N GLU A 302 8.96 -2.49 8.09
CA GLU A 302 8.71 -3.88 8.41
C GLU A 302 7.25 -4.25 8.11
N TYR A 303 6.99 -5.52 7.82
CA TYR A 303 5.63 -6.04 7.66
C TYR A 303 5.16 -6.65 8.95
N ILE A 304 4.06 -6.16 9.49
CA ILE A 304 3.48 -6.58 10.78
C ILE A 304 2.28 -7.48 10.52
N ASP A 305 2.36 -8.73 10.97
CA ASP A 305 1.22 -9.63 11.08
C ASP A 305 0.32 -9.16 12.23
N HIS A 306 -0.97 -8.87 11.96
CA HIS A 306 -1.88 -8.42 13.01
C HIS A 306 -2.53 -9.57 13.80
N GLY A 307 -2.21 -10.82 13.46
CA GLY A 307 -2.60 -11.99 14.24
C GLY A 307 -3.95 -12.59 13.84
N TRP A 308 -4.56 -12.14 12.71
CA TRP A 308 -5.78 -12.75 12.23
C TRP A 308 -5.53 -14.19 11.78
N GLU A 309 -6.41 -15.10 12.21
CA GLU A 309 -6.50 -16.45 11.68
C GLU A 309 -7.92 -16.68 11.21
N ALA A 310 -8.11 -16.86 9.90
CA ALA A 310 -9.41 -17.18 9.34
C ALA A 310 -9.93 -18.46 9.98
N GLU A 311 -11.23 -18.47 10.38
CA GLU A 311 -11.88 -19.70 10.76
C GLU A 311 -11.75 -20.69 9.61
N ARG A 312 -11.09 -21.81 9.86
CA ARG A 312 -11.12 -22.93 8.92
C ARG A 312 -12.58 -23.33 8.79
N LEU A 313 -13.16 -23.08 7.61
CA LEU A 313 -14.43 -23.70 7.27
C LEU A 313 -14.22 -25.19 7.55
N LYS A 314 -14.87 -25.71 8.59
CA LYS A 314 -15.01 -27.14 8.77
C LYS A 314 -15.78 -27.59 7.55
N LEU A 315 -15.06 -28.11 6.56
CA LEU A 315 -15.68 -28.93 5.54
C LEU A 315 -16.26 -30.12 6.31
N GLU A 316 -17.55 -30.08 6.56
CA GLU A 316 -18.28 -31.29 6.93
C GLU A 316 -18.13 -32.20 5.70
N LEU A 317 -17.36 -33.26 5.88
CA LEU A 317 -17.20 -34.37 4.94
C LEU A 317 -18.48 -35.19 4.91
#